data_8727896138eb24387ebbebed54d89d84
#
_entry.id   8727896138eb24387ebbebed54d89d84
#
_cell.length_a   1.000
_cell.length_b   1.000
_cell.length_c   1.000
_cell.angle_alpha   90.00
_cell.angle_beta   90.00
_cell.angle_gamma   90.00
#
_symmetry.space_group_name_H-M   'P 1'
#
loop_
_entity.id
_entity.type
_entity.pdbx_description
1 polymer ?
#
loop_
_entity_poly.entity_id
_entity_poly.type
_entity_poly.pdbx_seq_one_letter_code
_entity_poly.pdbx_strand_id
1 'polypeptide(L)'
;MNGTTSRVATLLVIAIVAACGQHRPTGPPLPSGRPVVPTSQQQAQDTVLGYLKKTLEALPKGTVFDRARYAGSGNTPCNDEPTGVPPNEFSDIRDALFPSDTDPVAMIAKAGEIWQGWGWYVRERDAFSKPNRFGYAPDGYSLQIVAARHNKNPPTITGVSPCFPGELVRDDIRVPAVLKADS
;
A
#
# COMPACT_ATOMS: atom_id res chain seq x y z
N MET A 1 -64.02 -2.10 -59.99
CA MET A 1 -63.92 -2.78 -58.67
C MET A 1 -62.47 -2.84 -58.31
N ASN A 2 -62.04 -1.88 -57.41
CA ASN A 2 -60.63 -1.65 -57.09
C ASN A 2 -60.29 -2.32 -55.75
N GLY A 3 -59.42 -3.29 -55.78
CA GLY A 3 -58.91 -3.94 -54.58
C GLY A 3 -57.55 -3.29 -54.16
N THR A 4 -57.56 -2.57 -53.05
CA THR A 4 -56.38 -1.94 -52.47
C THR A 4 -55.71 -2.91 -51.50
N THR A 5 -54.58 -3.45 -51.86
CA THR A 5 -53.75 -4.29 -50.98
C THR A 5 -52.84 -3.39 -50.11
N SER A 6 -53.13 -3.33 -48.80
CA SER A 6 -52.35 -2.68 -47.79
C SER A 6 -51.15 -3.55 -47.41
N ARG A 7 -49.92 -3.05 -47.63
CA ARG A 7 -48.67 -3.69 -47.15
C ARG A 7 -48.31 -3.14 -45.77
N VAL A 8 -48.41 -4.01 -44.78
CA VAL A 8 -47.92 -3.71 -43.39
C VAL A 8 -46.41 -3.89 -43.39
N ALA A 9 -45.67 -2.80 -43.20
CA ALA A 9 -44.24 -2.83 -43.01
C ALA A 9 -43.94 -3.07 -41.52
N THR A 10 -43.42 -4.25 -41.20
CA THR A 10 -42.95 -4.58 -39.83
C THR A 10 -41.56 -4.00 -39.63
N LEU A 11 -41.47 -2.95 -38.85
CA LEU A 11 -40.19 -2.37 -38.40
C LEU A 11 -39.59 -3.27 -37.31
N LEU A 12 -38.49 -3.93 -37.64
CA LEU A 12 -37.68 -4.71 -36.71
C LEU A 12 -36.73 -3.74 -35.95
N VAL A 13 -37.06 -3.42 -34.68
CA VAL A 13 -36.19 -2.62 -33.79
C VAL A 13 -35.12 -3.56 -33.23
N ILE A 14 -33.89 -3.47 -33.74
CA ILE A 14 -32.73 -4.16 -33.19
C ILE A 14 -32.24 -3.35 -31.98
N ALA A 15 -32.52 -3.80 -30.76
CA ALA A 15 -31.96 -3.27 -29.55
C ALA A 15 -30.50 -3.71 -29.43
N ILE A 16 -29.54 -2.80 -29.71
CA ILE A 16 -28.11 -3.01 -29.45
C ILE A 16 -27.89 -2.82 -27.94
N VAL A 17 -27.81 -3.93 -27.20
CA VAL A 17 -27.38 -3.92 -25.81
C VAL A 17 -25.89 -3.68 -25.79
N ALA A 18 -25.47 -2.44 -25.55
CA ALA A 18 -24.09 -2.10 -25.28
C ALA A 18 -23.69 -2.74 -23.95
N ALA A 19 -23.03 -3.89 -24.00
CA ALA A 19 -22.37 -4.51 -22.87
C ALA A 19 -21.20 -3.60 -22.47
N CYS A 20 -21.41 -2.70 -21.50
CA CYS A 20 -20.33 -2.03 -20.78
C CYS A 20 -19.51 -3.12 -20.08
N GLY A 21 -18.42 -3.55 -20.73
CA GLY A 21 -17.45 -4.46 -20.14
C GLY A 21 -16.84 -3.79 -18.90
N GLN A 22 -17.32 -4.18 -17.73
CA GLN A 22 -16.65 -3.88 -16.48
C GLN A 22 -15.31 -4.59 -16.51
N HIS A 23 -14.22 -3.83 -16.78
CA HIS A 23 -12.87 -4.29 -16.55
C HIS A 23 -12.72 -4.52 -15.05
N ARG A 24 -13.03 -5.72 -14.57
CA ARG A 24 -12.62 -6.17 -13.25
C ARG A 24 -11.10 -6.27 -13.28
N PRO A 25 -10.37 -5.57 -12.39
CA PRO A 25 -8.95 -5.77 -12.26
C PRO A 25 -8.71 -7.27 -11.97
N THR A 26 -8.01 -7.95 -12.87
CA THR A 26 -7.62 -9.37 -12.76
C THR A 26 -6.42 -9.51 -11.81
N GLY A 27 -6.53 -8.99 -10.59
CA GLY A 27 -5.57 -9.23 -9.50
C GLY A 27 -6.18 -10.16 -8.46
N PRO A 28 -5.37 -10.92 -7.73
CA PRO A 28 -5.87 -11.68 -6.59
C PRO A 28 -6.67 -10.75 -5.67
N PRO A 29 -7.76 -11.22 -5.04
CA PRO A 29 -8.56 -10.40 -4.15
C PRO A 29 -7.69 -9.89 -2.99
N LEU A 30 -7.89 -8.62 -2.62
CA LEU A 30 -7.31 -8.08 -1.39
C LEU A 30 -7.68 -8.98 -0.20
N PRO A 31 -6.81 -9.07 0.83
CA PRO A 31 -7.12 -9.85 2.03
C PRO A 31 -8.52 -9.52 2.53
N SER A 32 -9.36 -10.52 2.70
CA SER A 32 -10.76 -10.39 3.15
C SER A 32 -10.88 -10.13 4.65
N GLY A 33 -9.76 -9.89 5.35
CA GLY A 33 -9.74 -9.52 6.75
C GLY A 33 -10.38 -8.15 6.99
N ARG A 34 -11.14 -8.03 8.09
CA ARG A 34 -11.59 -6.71 8.56
C ARG A 34 -10.36 -5.99 9.14
N PRO A 35 -10.03 -4.76 8.70
CA PRO A 35 -8.94 -4.00 9.30
C PRO A 35 -9.09 -3.89 10.81
N VAL A 36 -8.00 -4.09 11.54
CA VAL A 36 -7.95 -3.87 12.99
C VAL A 36 -7.69 -2.38 13.20
N VAL A 37 -8.73 -1.64 13.60
CA VAL A 37 -8.62 -0.20 13.87
C VAL A 37 -7.75 0.00 15.11
N PRO A 38 -6.63 0.75 15.03
CA PRO A 38 -5.82 1.07 16.19
C PRO A 38 -6.62 1.84 17.25
N THR A 39 -6.45 1.49 18.52
CA THR A 39 -7.09 2.14 19.67
C THR A 39 -6.28 3.30 20.23
N SER A 40 -5.09 3.54 19.68
CA SER A 40 -4.21 4.68 19.98
C SER A 40 -3.22 4.88 18.84
N GLN A 41 -2.66 6.09 18.72
CA GLN A 41 -1.54 6.34 17.81
C GLN A 41 -0.31 5.50 18.20
N GLN A 42 -0.03 5.32 19.49
CA GLN A 42 1.08 4.47 19.94
C GLN A 42 0.95 3.06 19.39
N GLN A 43 -0.25 2.46 19.46
CA GLN A 43 -0.48 1.13 18.90
C GLN A 43 -0.28 1.11 17.38
N ALA A 44 -0.78 2.11 16.65
CA ALA A 44 -0.57 2.23 15.20
C ALA A 44 0.92 2.25 14.87
N GLN A 45 1.68 3.11 15.57
CA GLN A 45 3.11 3.28 15.42
C GLN A 45 3.89 2.01 15.76
N ASP A 46 3.64 1.41 16.92
CA ASP A 46 4.35 0.22 17.38
C ASP A 46 4.15 -0.97 16.43
N THR A 47 2.95 -1.11 15.88
CA THR A 47 2.65 -2.17 14.90
C THR A 47 3.39 -1.93 13.59
N VAL A 48 3.40 -0.70 13.06
CA VAL A 48 4.17 -0.34 11.85
C VAL A 48 5.65 -0.62 12.07
N LEU A 49 6.22 -0.14 13.19
CA LEU A 49 7.63 -0.36 13.52
C LEU A 49 7.95 -1.85 13.72
N GLY A 50 7.03 -2.60 14.31
CA GLY A 50 7.13 -4.05 14.46
C GLY A 50 7.24 -4.77 13.12
N TYR A 51 6.40 -4.42 12.14
CA TYR A 51 6.48 -4.98 10.78
C TYR A 51 7.75 -4.57 10.04
N LEU A 52 8.22 -3.32 10.21
CA LEU A 52 9.50 -2.88 9.65
C LEU A 52 10.67 -3.66 10.25
N LYS A 53 10.71 -3.83 11.58
CA LYS A 53 11.74 -4.64 12.26
C LYS A 53 11.71 -6.10 11.82
N LYS A 54 10.53 -6.71 11.78
CA LYS A 54 10.36 -8.09 11.29
C LYS A 54 10.84 -8.26 9.82
N THR A 55 10.67 -7.22 8.99
CA THR A 55 11.23 -7.21 7.63
C THR A 55 12.75 -7.16 7.66
N LEU A 56 13.34 -6.31 8.50
CA LEU A 56 14.79 -6.19 8.70
C LEU A 56 15.43 -7.51 9.14
N GLU A 57 14.84 -8.21 10.09
CA GLU A 57 15.31 -9.49 10.62
C GLU A 57 15.38 -10.58 9.54
N ALA A 58 14.52 -10.50 8.52
CA ALA A 58 14.46 -11.44 7.41
C ALA A 58 15.31 -11.02 6.20
N LEU A 59 15.88 -9.81 6.20
CA LEU A 59 16.80 -9.29 5.18
C LEU A 59 18.26 -9.61 5.54
N PRO A 60 19.22 -9.45 4.62
CA PRO A 60 20.64 -9.67 4.91
C PRO A 60 21.13 -8.86 6.10
N LYS A 61 21.98 -9.48 6.94
CA LYS A 61 22.62 -8.79 8.07
C LYS A 61 23.34 -7.53 7.61
N GLY A 62 23.23 -6.46 8.38
CA GLY A 62 23.77 -5.15 8.03
C GLY A 62 22.80 -4.26 7.25
N THR A 63 21.60 -4.75 6.89
CA THR A 63 20.52 -3.88 6.39
C THR A 63 20.09 -2.92 7.49
N VAL A 64 19.86 -1.65 7.11
CA VAL A 64 19.45 -0.58 8.01
C VAL A 64 18.28 0.18 7.37
N PHE A 65 17.27 0.52 8.16
CA PHE A 65 16.22 1.44 7.75
C PHE A 65 16.41 2.78 8.45
N ASP A 66 16.76 3.81 7.67
CA ASP A 66 17.13 5.13 8.15
C ASP A 66 16.10 6.18 7.67
N ARG A 67 15.60 6.99 8.60
CA ARG A 67 14.65 8.07 8.31
C ARG A 67 15.29 9.46 8.24
N ALA A 68 16.60 9.61 8.34
CA ALA A 68 17.27 10.91 8.45
C ALA A 68 16.91 11.89 7.32
N ARG A 69 16.58 11.40 6.11
CA ARG A 69 16.13 12.23 4.98
C ARG A 69 14.65 12.63 5.06
N TYR A 70 13.87 12.02 5.95
CA TYR A 70 12.42 12.24 6.02
C TYR A 70 12.06 12.93 7.32
N ALA A 71 11.72 14.22 7.24
CA ALA A 71 11.30 15.03 8.38
C ALA A 71 9.84 14.67 8.75
N GLY A 72 9.65 13.54 9.36
CA GLY A 72 8.35 13.19 9.90
C GLY A 72 7.76 11.93 9.28
N SER A 73 7.78 10.88 10.04
CA SER A 73 6.75 9.89 10.08
C SER A 73 5.57 10.59 10.73
N GLY A 74 4.49 10.64 10.08
CA GLY A 74 3.42 11.52 10.52
C GLY A 74 2.07 10.87 10.41
N ASN A 75 1.18 11.51 11.12
CA ASN A 75 -0.23 11.27 10.94
C ASN A 75 -0.69 12.01 9.69
N THR A 76 -1.42 11.31 8.83
CA THR A 76 -2.01 11.85 7.61
C THR A 76 -3.52 11.64 7.68
N PRO A 77 -4.34 12.67 7.43
CA PRO A 77 -5.78 12.50 7.33
C PRO A 77 -6.15 11.46 6.27
N CYS A 78 -7.07 10.56 6.60
CA CYS A 78 -7.58 9.55 5.66
C CYS A 78 -8.60 10.10 4.67
N ASN A 79 -9.15 11.29 4.92
CA ASN A 79 -10.15 11.96 4.09
C ASN A 79 -9.61 13.30 3.61
N ASP A 80 -9.80 13.61 2.33
CA ASP A 80 -9.35 14.86 1.72
C ASP A 80 -10.24 16.06 2.14
N GLU A 81 -11.50 15.82 2.46
CA GLU A 81 -12.46 16.84 2.89
C GLU A 81 -13.14 16.43 4.22
N PRO A 82 -12.43 16.52 5.35
CA PRO A 82 -12.97 16.08 6.62
C PRO A 82 -13.97 17.10 7.17
N THR A 83 -15.11 16.63 7.65
CA THR A 83 -15.99 17.38 8.55
C THR A 83 -15.64 17.02 9.99
N GLY A 84 -15.18 18.02 10.77
CA GLY A 84 -14.73 17.78 12.15
C GLY A 84 -13.26 17.31 12.23
N VAL A 85 -12.96 16.45 13.20
CA VAL A 85 -11.63 15.84 13.35
C VAL A 85 -11.54 14.60 12.46
N PRO A 86 -10.73 14.61 11.38
CA PRO A 86 -10.68 13.50 10.45
C PRO A 86 -9.99 12.28 11.09
N PRO A 87 -10.38 11.04 10.71
CA PRO A 87 -9.57 9.88 11.02
C PRO A 87 -8.20 10.02 10.36
N ASN A 88 -7.17 9.51 11.02
CA ASN A 88 -5.79 9.58 10.57
C ASN A 88 -5.18 8.19 10.40
N GLU A 89 -4.21 8.06 9.51
CA GLU A 89 -3.28 6.94 9.46
C GLU A 89 -1.91 7.39 9.95
N PHE A 90 -1.17 6.47 10.55
CA PHE A 90 0.25 6.66 10.86
C PHE A 90 1.08 6.07 9.74
N SER A 91 2.07 6.83 9.24
CA SER A 91 3.04 6.36 8.26
C SER A 91 4.47 6.61 8.70
N ASP A 92 5.37 5.68 8.36
CA ASP A 92 6.81 5.78 8.60
C ASP A 92 7.58 5.43 7.33
N ILE A 93 8.27 6.43 6.76
CA ILE A 93 9.07 6.30 5.55
C ILE A 93 10.56 6.33 5.89
N ARG A 94 11.34 5.42 5.29
CA ARG A 94 12.76 5.25 5.55
C ARG A 94 13.54 4.92 4.28
N ASP A 95 14.81 5.26 4.25
CA ASP A 95 15.77 4.69 3.32
C ASP A 95 16.06 3.23 3.70
N ALA A 96 16.04 2.34 2.73
CA ALA A 96 16.48 0.96 2.88
C ALA A 96 17.95 0.85 2.45
N LEU A 97 18.85 0.90 3.43
CA LEU A 97 20.29 0.80 3.22
C LEU A 97 20.71 -0.68 3.32
N PHE A 98 21.08 -1.25 2.20
CA PHE A 98 21.54 -2.63 2.12
C PHE A 98 23.07 -2.72 2.19
N PRO A 99 23.65 -3.89 2.58
CA PRO A 99 25.09 -4.14 2.46
C PRO A 99 25.59 -3.91 1.03
N SER A 100 26.83 -3.44 0.91
CA SER A 100 27.43 -3.02 -0.38
C SER A 100 27.61 -4.15 -1.40
N ASP A 101 27.59 -5.40 -0.94
CA ASP A 101 27.68 -6.62 -1.75
C ASP A 101 26.32 -7.16 -2.22
N THR A 102 25.23 -6.44 -1.94
CA THR A 102 23.88 -6.84 -2.34
C THR A 102 23.37 -5.99 -3.49
N ASP A 103 22.53 -6.58 -4.35
CA ASP A 103 21.77 -5.87 -5.37
C ASP A 103 20.48 -5.31 -4.79
N PRO A 104 20.28 -3.98 -4.75
CA PRO A 104 19.05 -3.37 -4.22
C PRO A 104 17.78 -3.84 -4.96
N VAL A 105 17.87 -4.16 -6.25
CA VAL A 105 16.73 -4.68 -7.03
C VAL A 105 16.31 -6.05 -6.52
N ALA A 106 17.28 -6.93 -6.29
CA ALA A 106 17.03 -8.24 -5.69
C ALA A 106 16.46 -8.12 -4.27
N MET A 107 16.91 -7.14 -3.49
CA MET A 107 16.40 -6.90 -2.12
C MET A 107 14.95 -6.41 -2.09
N ILE A 108 14.53 -5.61 -3.07
CA ILE A 108 13.11 -5.22 -3.22
C ILE A 108 12.25 -6.47 -3.51
N ALA A 109 12.70 -7.34 -4.40
CA ALA A 109 12.01 -8.59 -4.68
C ALA A 109 11.94 -9.47 -3.43
N LYS A 110 13.06 -9.59 -2.70
CA LYS A 110 13.16 -10.36 -1.45
C LYS A 110 12.21 -9.87 -0.37
N ALA A 111 12.07 -8.56 -0.18
CA ALA A 111 11.08 -8.00 0.75
C ALA A 111 9.65 -8.45 0.40
N GLY A 112 9.30 -8.44 -0.88
CA GLY A 112 8.00 -8.97 -1.34
C GLY A 112 7.78 -10.44 -1.03
N GLU A 113 8.81 -11.30 -1.23
CA GLU A 113 8.77 -12.72 -0.89
C GLU A 113 8.58 -12.95 0.62
N ILE A 114 9.29 -12.15 1.45
CA ILE A 114 9.15 -12.19 2.91
C ILE A 114 7.70 -11.93 3.32
N TRP A 115 7.09 -10.88 2.78
CA TRP A 115 5.70 -10.53 3.09
C TRP A 115 4.69 -11.56 2.57
N GLN A 116 4.94 -12.16 1.38
CA GLN A 116 4.16 -13.29 0.89
C GLN A 116 4.26 -14.50 1.84
N GLY A 117 5.46 -14.77 2.35
CA GLY A 117 5.68 -15.81 3.36
C GLY A 117 4.93 -15.60 4.68
N TRP A 118 4.53 -14.35 4.99
CA TRP A 118 3.64 -14.03 6.12
C TRP A 118 2.14 -14.16 5.79
N GLY A 119 1.81 -14.57 4.55
CA GLY A 119 0.43 -14.65 4.07
C GLY A 119 -0.16 -13.31 3.63
N TRP A 120 0.67 -12.30 3.41
CA TRP A 120 0.21 -11.00 2.92
C TRP A 120 -0.08 -11.03 1.43
N TYR A 121 -1.03 -10.22 0.98
CA TYR A 121 -1.23 -9.94 -0.43
C TYR A 121 -0.13 -8.98 -0.93
N VAL A 122 0.68 -9.41 -1.89
CA VAL A 122 1.80 -8.61 -2.41
C VAL A 122 1.66 -8.40 -3.91
N ARG A 123 1.85 -7.16 -4.37
CA ARG A 123 1.83 -6.81 -5.80
C ARG A 123 2.82 -5.71 -6.14
N GLU A 124 3.16 -5.61 -7.42
CA GLU A 124 3.79 -4.42 -8.01
C GLU A 124 2.73 -3.40 -8.44
N ARG A 125 3.05 -2.10 -8.40
CA ARG A 125 2.17 -1.01 -8.84
C ARG A 125 2.84 -0.18 -9.93
N ASP A 126 2.12 0.06 -11.04
CA ASP A 126 2.66 0.78 -12.21
C ASP A 126 2.89 2.29 -11.99
N ALA A 127 2.15 2.89 -11.07
CA ALA A 127 2.27 4.32 -10.76
C ALA A 127 3.54 4.71 -9.99
N PHE A 128 4.37 3.73 -9.60
CA PHE A 128 5.58 3.94 -8.79
C PHE A 128 6.84 3.51 -9.55
N SER A 129 8.01 4.05 -9.12
CA SER A 129 9.31 3.60 -9.64
C SER A 129 9.46 2.08 -9.48
N LYS A 130 10.01 1.44 -10.51
CA LYS A 130 10.22 -0.01 -10.55
C LYS A 130 11.70 -0.37 -10.35
N PRO A 131 11.98 -1.53 -9.71
CA PRO A 131 10.99 -2.43 -9.11
C PRO A 131 10.36 -1.84 -7.85
N ASN A 132 9.16 -2.32 -7.52
CA ASN A 132 8.51 -2.00 -6.26
C ASN A 132 7.71 -3.21 -5.75
N ARG A 133 7.42 -3.24 -4.44
CA ARG A 133 6.52 -4.22 -3.83
C ARG A 133 5.63 -3.52 -2.82
N PHE A 134 4.35 -3.84 -2.88
CA PHE A 134 3.31 -3.38 -1.97
C PHE A 134 2.69 -4.59 -1.31
N GLY A 135 2.90 -4.72 0.00
CA GLY A 135 2.37 -5.79 0.83
C GLY A 135 1.21 -5.28 1.69
N TYR A 136 0.11 -6.01 1.69
CA TYR A 136 -1.11 -5.70 2.45
C TYR A 136 -1.37 -6.83 3.43
N ALA A 137 -1.32 -6.52 4.70
CA ALA A 137 -1.58 -7.44 5.79
C ALA A 137 -3.08 -7.69 5.98
N PRO A 138 -3.48 -8.85 6.51
CA PRO A 138 -4.90 -9.15 6.79
C PRO A 138 -5.53 -8.22 7.82
N ASP A 139 -4.74 -7.62 8.71
CA ASP A 139 -5.17 -6.67 9.74
C ASP A 139 -5.30 -5.23 9.24
N GLY A 140 -5.04 -4.99 7.94
CA GLY A 140 -5.18 -3.70 7.28
C GLY A 140 -3.93 -2.82 7.27
N TYR A 141 -2.84 -3.24 7.92
CA TYR A 141 -1.54 -2.57 7.78
C TYR A 141 -0.93 -2.84 6.41
N SER A 142 -0.06 -1.96 5.96
CA SER A 142 0.66 -2.17 4.70
C SER A 142 2.12 -1.78 4.80
N LEU A 143 2.95 -2.46 4.02
CA LEU A 143 4.33 -2.07 3.75
C LEU A 143 4.51 -1.87 2.26
N GLN A 144 5.35 -0.93 1.89
CA GLN A 144 5.80 -0.77 0.51
C GLN A 144 7.31 -0.56 0.48
N ILE A 145 7.96 -1.14 -0.52
CA ILE A 145 9.36 -0.88 -0.85
C ILE A 145 9.44 -0.49 -2.32
N VAL A 146 10.11 0.62 -2.62
CA VAL A 146 10.12 1.24 -3.95
C VAL A 146 11.53 1.63 -4.33
N ALA A 147 11.97 1.26 -5.53
CA ALA A 147 13.25 1.69 -6.08
C ALA A 147 13.32 3.22 -6.18
N ALA A 148 14.50 3.76 -5.90
CA ALA A 148 14.73 5.19 -6.09
C ALA A 148 14.61 5.58 -7.57
N ARG A 149 14.09 6.77 -7.84
CA ARG A 149 14.03 7.32 -9.21
C ARG A 149 15.43 7.61 -9.80
N HIS A 150 16.40 7.85 -8.94
CA HIS A 150 17.78 8.11 -9.32
C HIS A 150 18.69 7.07 -8.67
N ASN A 151 19.58 6.46 -9.45
CA ASN A 151 20.47 5.37 -9.03
C ASN A 151 21.44 5.72 -7.87
N LYS A 152 21.53 7.01 -7.51
CA LYS A 152 22.36 7.46 -6.37
C LYS A 152 21.67 7.36 -5.01
N ASN A 153 20.36 7.19 -5.00
CA ASN A 153 19.58 7.11 -3.77
C ASN A 153 19.24 5.65 -3.44
N PRO A 154 19.17 5.29 -2.17
CA PRO A 154 18.68 3.98 -1.77
C PRO A 154 17.18 3.86 -2.08
N PRO A 155 16.65 2.62 -2.19
CA PRO A 155 15.22 2.37 -2.17
C PRO A 155 14.58 2.92 -0.90
N THR A 156 13.28 3.22 -0.96
CA THR A 156 12.50 3.62 0.21
C THR A 156 11.61 2.49 0.67
N ILE A 157 11.51 2.32 1.99
CA ILE A 157 10.51 1.46 2.62
C ILE A 157 9.55 2.33 3.44
N THR A 158 8.25 2.07 3.33
CA THR A 158 7.21 2.78 4.07
C THR A 158 6.26 1.78 4.71
N GLY A 159 5.94 2.01 5.99
CA GLY A 159 4.87 1.30 6.67
C GLY A 159 3.70 2.24 6.93
N VAL A 160 2.46 1.73 6.81
CA VAL A 160 1.23 2.49 6.99
C VAL A 160 0.24 1.70 7.83
N SER A 161 -0.39 2.37 8.80
CA SER A 161 -1.45 1.79 9.62
C SER A 161 -2.83 1.90 8.95
N PRO A 162 -3.84 1.13 9.39
CA PRO A 162 -5.23 1.49 9.17
C PRO A 162 -5.55 2.86 9.76
N CYS A 163 -6.63 3.48 9.27
CA CYS A 163 -7.13 4.72 9.83
C CYS A 163 -7.64 4.51 11.27
N PHE A 164 -7.31 5.44 12.16
CA PHE A 164 -7.78 5.49 13.54
C PHE A 164 -8.43 6.86 13.84
N PRO A 165 -9.25 6.98 14.91
CA PRO A 165 -9.90 8.24 15.26
C PRO A 165 -8.89 9.38 15.43
N GLY A 166 -9.18 10.53 14.80
CA GLY A 166 -8.25 11.68 14.78
C GLY A 166 -8.00 12.30 16.16
N GLU A 167 -8.93 12.13 17.09
CA GLU A 167 -8.79 12.57 18.48
C GLU A 167 -7.68 11.84 19.23
N LEU A 168 -7.20 10.71 18.68
CA LEU A 168 -6.11 9.92 19.23
C LEU A 168 -4.73 10.35 18.72
N VAL A 169 -4.66 11.34 17.82
CA VAL A 169 -3.41 11.87 17.29
C VAL A 169 -2.59 12.55 18.40
N ARG A 170 -1.31 12.25 18.41
CA ARG A 170 -0.32 12.75 19.39
C ARG A 170 0.94 13.19 18.66
N ASP A 171 1.50 14.35 19.05
CA ASP A 171 2.73 14.89 18.48
C ASP A 171 3.98 14.53 19.29
N ASP A 172 3.78 13.99 20.52
CA ASP A 172 4.86 13.71 21.49
C ASP A 172 5.42 12.28 21.39
N ILE A 173 4.88 11.43 20.51
CA ILE A 173 5.35 10.05 20.35
C ILE A 173 6.59 10.02 19.45
N ARG A 174 7.72 9.65 20.03
CA ARG A 174 8.98 9.59 19.29
C ARG A 174 9.06 8.34 18.40
N VAL A 175 9.64 8.53 17.22
CA VAL A 175 9.97 7.44 16.28
C VAL A 175 11.49 7.31 16.22
N PRO A 176 12.05 6.09 16.38
CA PRO A 176 13.50 5.88 16.27
C PRO A 176 14.03 6.34 14.90
N ALA A 177 15.12 7.12 14.88
CA ALA A 177 15.71 7.59 13.63
C ALA A 177 16.24 6.43 12.76
N VAL A 178 16.77 5.40 13.39
CA VAL A 178 17.39 4.24 12.72
C VAL A 178 16.79 2.96 13.28
N LEU A 179 16.44 2.02 12.40
CA LEU A 179 16.09 0.64 12.76
C LEU A 179 17.19 -0.30 12.26
N LYS A 180 17.61 -1.21 13.15
CA LYS A 180 18.53 -2.32 12.86
C LYS A 180 17.92 -3.62 13.37
N ALA A 181 18.34 -4.74 12.82
CA ALA A 181 17.82 -6.05 13.23
C ALA A 181 18.03 -6.35 14.73
N ASP A 182 19.11 -5.83 15.32
CA ASP A 182 19.49 -6.08 16.72
C ASP A 182 19.13 -4.91 17.66
N SER A 183 18.21 -4.02 17.28
CA SER A 183 17.83 -2.81 18.04
C SER A 183 16.44 -2.89 18.68
#